data_e7104a663c235785e7aa3a613c11b9bf
#
_entry.id   e7104a663c235785e7aa3a613c11b9bf
#
_cell.length_a   1.000
_cell.length_b   1.000
_cell.length_c   1.000
_cell.angle_alpha   90.00
_cell.angle_beta   90.00
_cell.angle_gamma   90.00
#
_symmetry.space_group_name_H-M   'P 1'
#
loop_
_entity.id
_entity.type
_entity.pdbx_description
1 polymer ?
#
loop_
_entity_poly.entity_id
_entity_poly.type
_entity_poly.pdbx_seq_one_letter_code
_entity_poly.pdbx_strand_id
1 'polypeptide(L)'
;MDRTGVKKNEIELLAVSMGPGSFTGLRIGLATAEGLAYSWQCYLHGVDTLKAMAYNIPVDGVVLSPVLDAQKGNYYQAIYKWEKGQLKELEPVAVVSKDELFERLALQGCPSIILGECKRLEKTELPDWVSLAPKALRMPRASSVGFLAEDEFDADCDKKIFGLEPYYIRRSEAEELWEKKQQQQQ
;
A
#
# COMPACT_ATOMS: atom_id res chain seq x y z
N MET A 1 -22.45 -3.66 9.64
CA MET A 1 -22.96 -3.60 11.03
C MET A 1 -24.18 -4.48 11.22
N ASP A 2 -25.25 -4.35 10.44
CA ASP A 2 -26.46 -5.18 10.64
C ASP A 2 -26.23 -6.70 10.57
N ARG A 3 -25.25 -7.15 9.80
CA ARG A 3 -24.93 -8.59 9.66
C ARG A 3 -24.01 -9.14 10.78
N THR A 4 -23.24 -8.29 11.43
CA THR A 4 -22.28 -8.69 12.47
C THR A 4 -22.81 -8.48 13.88
N GLY A 5 -23.90 -7.73 14.04
CA GLY A 5 -24.43 -7.33 15.35
C GLY A 5 -23.59 -6.29 16.10
N VAL A 6 -22.42 -5.89 15.55
CA VAL A 6 -21.54 -4.88 16.15
C VAL A 6 -22.18 -3.51 16.09
N LYS A 7 -22.22 -2.80 17.21
CA LYS A 7 -22.74 -1.43 17.32
C LYS A 7 -21.63 -0.42 17.06
N LYS A 8 -21.99 0.78 16.57
CA LYS A 8 -21.00 1.84 16.25
C LYS A 8 -20.18 2.28 17.47
N ASN A 9 -20.74 2.26 18.66
CA ASN A 9 -20.08 2.61 19.91
C ASN A 9 -19.16 1.51 20.47
N GLU A 10 -19.08 0.38 19.79
CA GLU A 10 -18.15 -0.72 20.09
C GLU A 10 -16.92 -0.68 19.15
N ILE A 11 -16.89 0.28 18.21
CA ILE A 11 -15.75 0.48 17.30
C ILE A 11 -14.80 1.48 17.94
N GLU A 12 -13.60 1.03 18.24
CA GLU A 12 -12.56 1.82 18.88
C GLU A 12 -11.55 2.38 17.88
N LEU A 13 -11.32 1.65 16.77
CA LEU A 13 -10.35 2.01 15.73
C LEU A 13 -10.94 1.83 14.32
N LEU A 14 -10.77 2.83 13.48
CA LEU A 14 -10.93 2.74 12.03
C LEU A 14 -9.55 2.72 11.36
N ALA A 15 -9.40 1.85 10.39
CA ALA A 15 -8.20 1.78 9.59
C ALA A 15 -8.48 2.14 8.12
N VAL A 16 -7.59 2.90 7.50
CA VAL A 16 -7.72 3.32 6.11
C VAL A 16 -6.40 3.15 5.36
N SER A 17 -6.49 2.70 4.10
CA SER A 17 -5.33 2.61 3.22
C SER A 17 -4.93 4.01 2.74
N MET A 18 -3.65 4.39 2.99
CA MET A 18 -3.12 5.72 2.74
C MET A 18 -2.41 5.87 1.39
N GLY A 19 -2.29 4.80 0.64
CA GLY A 19 -1.56 4.77 -0.63
C GLY A 19 -0.26 3.96 -0.56
N PRO A 20 0.42 3.84 -1.70
CA PRO A 20 0.08 4.42 -3.01
C PRO A 20 -1.20 3.82 -3.62
N GLY A 21 -1.84 4.58 -4.52
CA GLY A 21 -3.08 4.15 -5.19
C GLY A 21 -3.73 5.26 -6.00
N SER A 22 -4.98 5.04 -6.37
CA SER A 22 -5.78 6.03 -7.10
C SER A 22 -5.92 7.33 -6.30
N PHE A 23 -5.45 8.45 -6.85
CA PHE A 23 -5.52 9.77 -6.23
C PHE A 23 -6.92 10.15 -5.72
N THR A 24 -7.93 9.99 -6.58
CA THR A 24 -9.32 10.25 -6.22
C THR A 24 -9.84 9.25 -5.18
N GLY A 25 -9.49 7.97 -5.34
CA GLY A 25 -9.90 6.91 -4.40
C GLY A 25 -9.37 7.13 -3.00
N LEU A 26 -8.10 7.48 -2.86
CA LEU A 26 -7.46 7.76 -1.58
C LEU A 26 -8.11 8.95 -0.86
N ARG A 27 -8.38 10.04 -1.57
CA ARG A 27 -9.06 11.21 -0.99
C ARG A 27 -10.49 10.91 -0.53
N ILE A 28 -11.26 10.20 -1.34
CA ILE A 28 -12.62 9.80 -0.96
C ILE A 28 -12.58 8.85 0.24
N GLY A 29 -11.68 7.86 0.21
CA GLY A 29 -11.51 6.90 1.29
C GLY A 29 -11.15 7.57 2.61
N LEU A 30 -10.15 8.46 2.58
CA LEU A 30 -9.68 9.19 3.75
C LEU A 30 -10.75 10.12 4.31
N ALA A 31 -11.36 10.97 3.47
CA ALA A 31 -12.43 11.87 3.92
C ALA A 31 -13.63 11.12 4.52
N THR A 32 -13.96 9.95 3.96
CA THR A 32 -15.01 9.09 4.50
C THR A 32 -14.60 8.52 5.87
N ALA A 33 -13.36 8.02 5.98
CA ALA A 33 -12.84 7.47 7.24
C ALA A 33 -12.76 8.53 8.35
N GLU A 34 -12.29 9.74 8.02
CA GLU A 34 -12.26 10.89 8.95
C GLU A 34 -13.66 11.27 9.43
N GLY A 35 -14.64 11.37 8.51
CA GLY A 35 -16.02 11.68 8.84
C GLY A 35 -16.65 10.61 9.75
N LEU A 36 -16.39 9.32 9.50
CA LEU A 36 -16.86 8.23 10.33
C LEU A 36 -16.18 8.23 11.71
N ALA A 37 -14.85 8.37 11.75
CA ALA A 37 -14.10 8.40 13.01
C ALA A 37 -14.54 9.56 13.89
N TYR A 38 -14.75 10.73 13.30
CA TYR A 38 -15.29 11.90 14.01
C TYR A 38 -16.71 11.64 14.55
N SER A 39 -17.59 11.08 13.71
CA SER A 39 -18.99 10.80 14.10
C SER A 39 -19.11 9.71 15.16
N TRP A 40 -18.23 8.72 15.14
CA TRP A 40 -18.25 7.58 16.07
C TRP A 40 -17.35 7.78 17.28
N GLN A 41 -16.57 8.87 17.31
CA GLN A 41 -15.63 9.20 18.38
C GLN A 41 -14.61 8.07 18.62
N CYS A 42 -14.11 7.46 17.53
CA CYS A 42 -13.10 6.41 17.55
C CYS A 42 -11.80 6.91 16.94
N TYR A 43 -10.72 6.16 17.13
CA TYR A 43 -9.41 6.46 16.53
C TYR A 43 -9.42 6.22 15.02
N LEU A 44 -8.50 6.88 14.32
CA LEU A 44 -8.25 6.65 12.90
C LEU A 44 -6.77 6.39 12.67
N HIS A 45 -6.44 5.26 12.04
CA HIS A 45 -5.08 4.88 11.69
C HIS A 45 -4.92 4.67 10.18
N GLY A 46 -3.83 5.18 9.63
CA GLY A 46 -3.49 5.07 8.21
C GLY A 46 -2.47 3.99 7.94
N VAL A 47 -2.76 3.06 7.03
CA VAL A 47 -1.91 1.92 6.69
C VAL A 47 -1.41 2.02 5.26
N ASP A 48 -0.12 1.71 5.03
CA ASP A 48 0.46 1.63 3.68
C ASP A 48 -0.21 0.53 2.84
N THR A 49 -0.60 0.87 1.60
CA THR A 49 -1.31 -0.04 0.69
C THR A 49 -0.44 -1.23 0.29
N LEU A 50 0.85 -1.01 0.01
CA LEU A 50 1.75 -2.08 -0.41
C LEU A 50 2.05 -3.02 0.76
N LYS A 51 2.19 -2.48 1.98
CA LYS A 51 2.35 -3.28 3.19
C LYS A 51 1.12 -4.15 3.44
N ALA A 52 -0.09 -3.60 3.32
CA ALA A 52 -1.34 -4.36 3.44
C ALA A 52 -1.48 -5.47 2.38
N MET A 53 -0.94 -5.25 1.17
CA MET A 53 -0.87 -6.29 0.14
C MET A 53 0.12 -7.40 0.53
N ALA A 54 1.33 -7.06 0.99
CA ALA A 54 2.32 -8.02 1.44
C ALA A 54 1.81 -8.87 2.62
N TYR A 55 1.00 -8.28 3.49
CA TYR A 55 0.38 -8.97 4.64
C TYR A 55 -0.56 -10.11 4.22
N ASN A 56 -1.05 -10.13 2.97
CA ASN A 56 -1.88 -11.22 2.46
C ASN A 56 -1.16 -12.58 2.34
N ILE A 57 0.17 -12.59 2.38
CA ILE A 57 0.99 -13.78 2.12
C ILE A 57 1.99 -13.99 3.26
N PRO A 58 1.54 -14.56 4.40
CA PRO A 58 2.39 -14.78 5.57
C PRO A 58 3.27 -16.02 5.37
N VAL A 59 4.34 -15.89 4.57
CA VAL A 59 5.27 -16.96 4.21
C VAL A 59 6.70 -16.53 4.49
N ASP A 60 7.42 -17.34 5.29
CA ASP A 60 8.84 -17.15 5.56
C ASP A 60 9.72 -17.64 4.38
N GLY A 61 10.94 -17.15 4.30
CA GLY A 61 11.96 -17.60 3.35
C GLY A 61 11.86 -17.03 1.94
N VAL A 62 10.88 -16.19 1.68
CA VAL A 62 10.71 -15.48 0.40
C VAL A 62 10.58 -13.98 0.62
N VAL A 63 10.92 -13.22 -0.40
CA VAL A 63 10.67 -11.77 -0.44
C VAL A 63 9.32 -11.51 -1.10
N LEU A 64 8.57 -10.58 -0.56
CA LEU A 64 7.30 -10.11 -1.10
C LEU A 64 7.48 -8.73 -1.71
N SER A 65 7.11 -8.59 -2.98
CA SER A 65 7.21 -7.35 -3.72
C SER A 65 5.83 -6.93 -4.24
N PRO A 66 5.03 -6.23 -3.43
CA PRO A 66 3.82 -5.61 -3.92
C PRO A 66 4.13 -4.51 -4.92
N VAL A 67 3.35 -4.48 -6.01
CA VAL A 67 3.50 -3.49 -7.08
C VAL A 67 2.15 -2.90 -7.48
N LEU A 68 2.14 -1.58 -7.72
CA LEU A 68 1.00 -0.87 -8.31
C LEU A 68 1.47 -0.06 -9.53
N ASP A 69 0.57 0.22 -10.46
CA ASP A 69 0.90 1.02 -11.64
C ASP A 69 1.20 2.47 -11.24
N ALA A 70 2.43 2.91 -11.47
CA ALA A 70 2.86 4.28 -11.29
C ALA A 70 2.77 5.11 -12.59
N GLN A 71 2.04 4.60 -13.60
CA GLN A 71 1.91 5.18 -14.94
C GLN A 71 3.23 5.24 -15.75
N LYS A 72 3.14 5.64 -17.02
CA LYS A 72 4.29 5.80 -17.94
C LYS A 72 5.24 4.58 -18.00
N GLY A 73 4.72 3.37 -17.72
CA GLY A 73 5.52 2.15 -17.74
C GLY A 73 6.16 1.76 -16.41
N ASN A 74 6.10 2.61 -15.39
CA ASN A 74 6.70 2.40 -14.09
C ASN A 74 5.74 1.72 -13.09
N TYR A 75 6.31 1.29 -11.97
CA TYR A 75 5.62 0.68 -10.83
C TYR A 75 5.96 1.41 -9.54
N TYR A 76 4.98 1.55 -8.65
CA TYR A 76 5.28 1.68 -7.22
C TYR A 76 5.66 0.30 -6.73
N GLN A 77 6.82 0.17 -6.10
CA GLN A 77 7.33 -1.07 -5.54
C GLN A 77 7.86 -0.82 -4.13
N ALA A 78 7.54 -1.71 -3.22
CA ALA A 78 8.24 -1.87 -1.95
C ALA A 78 8.67 -3.33 -1.78
N ILE A 79 9.55 -3.62 -0.85
CA ILE A 79 10.06 -4.97 -0.61
C ILE A 79 9.89 -5.32 0.86
N TYR A 80 9.22 -6.44 1.10
CA TYR A 80 8.92 -6.95 2.44
C TYR A 80 9.36 -8.40 2.61
N LYS A 81 9.51 -8.81 3.86
CA LYS A 81 9.78 -10.20 4.22
C LYS A 81 9.11 -10.53 5.55
N TRP A 82 8.55 -11.73 5.65
CA TRP A 82 8.13 -12.26 6.93
C TRP A 82 9.32 -12.84 7.68
N GLU A 83 9.49 -12.46 8.93
CA GLU A 83 10.47 -12.99 9.85
C GLU A 83 9.87 -13.16 11.24
N LYS A 84 9.83 -14.41 11.71
CA LYS A 84 9.30 -14.76 13.05
C LYS A 84 7.88 -14.24 13.31
N GLY A 85 7.01 -14.32 12.30
CA GLY A 85 5.62 -13.88 12.38
C GLY A 85 5.40 -12.37 12.26
N GLN A 86 6.43 -11.59 11.92
CA GLN A 86 6.35 -10.16 11.70
C GLN A 86 6.69 -9.80 10.25
N LEU A 87 5.92 -8.92 9.64
CA LEU A 87 6.20 -8.37 8.31
C LEU A 87 7.18 -7.20 8.44
N LYS A 88 8.39 -7.39 7.92
CA LYS A 88 9.44 -6.36 7.90
C LYS A 88 9.55 -5.73 6.53
N GLU A 89 9.70 -4.43 6.50
CA GLU A 89 10.10 -3.69 5.31
C GLU A 89 11.61 -3.81 5.12
N LEU A 90 12.04 -4.32 3.96
CA LEU A 90 13.44 -4.39 3.57
C LEU A 90 13.84 -3.17 2.74
N GLU A 91 12.95 -2.73 1.84
CA GLU A 91 13.14 -1.52 1.05
C GLU A 91 11.85 -0.73 0.97
N PRO A 92 11.91 0.59 1.20
CA PRO A 92 10.75 1.46 1.16
C PRO A 92 10.20 1.58 -0.26
N VAL A 93 8.99 2.10 -0.35
CA VAL A 93 8.34 2.33 -1.63
C VAL A 93 9.14 3.28 -2.52
N ALA A 94 9.29 2.87 -3.78
CA ALA A 94 9.92 3.66 -4.83
C ALA A 94 9.14 3.56 -6.14
N VAL A 95 9.33 4.54 -7.03
CA VAL A 95 8.88 4.46 -8.42
C VAL A 95 10.02 3.86 -9.24
N VAL A 96 9.77 2.72 -9.83
CA VAL A 96 10.79 1.95 -10.55
C VAL A 96 10.30 1.54 -11.95
N SER A 97 11.22 1.44 -12.89
CA SER A 97 11.01 0.76 -14.16
C SER A 97 10.90 -0.76 -13.96
N LYS A 98 10.54 -1.48 -15.03
CA LYS A 98 10.51 -2.95 -14.97
C LYS A 98 11.89 -3.53 -14.67
N ASP A 99 12.94 -2.99 -15.26
CA ASP A 99 14.31 -3.52 -15.11
C ASP A 99 14.83 -3.25 -13.69
N GLU A 100 14.69 -2.03 -13.20
CA GLU A 100 15.01 -1.67 -11.80
C GLU A 100 14.23 -2.51 -10.78
N LEU A 101 12.96 -2.88 -11.07
CA LEU A 101 12.16 -3.75 -10.22
C LEU A 101 12.85 -5.11 -10.02
N PHE A 102 13.34 -5.73 -11.11
CA PHE A 102 14.04 -7.01 -11.02
C PHE A 102 15.44 -6.87 -10.42
N GLU A 103 16.15 -5.78 -10.69
CA GLU A 103 17.45 -5.50 -10.08
C GLU A 103 17.34 -5.40 -8.54
N ARG A 104 16.36 -4.65 -8.04
CA ARG A 104 16.11 -4.54 -6.59
C ARG A 104 15.79 -5.90 -5.96
N LEU A 105 15.01 -6.73 -6.64
CA LEU A 105 14.71 -8.09 -6.15
C LEU A 105 15.92 -9.01 -6.20
N ALA A 106 16.74 -8.93 -7.23
CA ALA A 106 17.96 -9.72 -7.35
C ALA A 106 18.96 -9.44 -6.21
N LEU A 107 19.04 -8.19 -5.76
CA LEU A 107 19.89 -7.79 -4.62
C LEU A 107 19.50 -8.47 -3.31
N GLN A 108 18.25 -8.95 -3.17
CA GLN A 108 17.79 -9.64 -1.97
C GLN A 108 18.34 -11.07 -1.86
N GLY A 109 18.82 -11.67 -2.96
CA GLY A 109 19.48 -12.97 -2.97
C GLY A 109 18.60 -14.16 -2.58
N CYS A 110 17.27 -14.02 -2.65
CA CYS A 110 16.33 -15.09 -2.32
C CYS A 110 15.10 -15.10 -3.23
N PRO A 111 14.33 -16.20 -3.27
CA PRO A 111 13.12 -16.28 -4.08
C PRO A 111 12.15 -15.14 -3.76
N SER A 112 11.49 -14.63 -4.79
CA SER A 112 10.63 -13.45 -4.68
C SER A 112 9.23 -13.71 -5.24
N ILE A 113 8.22 -13.17 -4.56
CA ILE A 113 6.83 -13.21 -5.01
C ILE A 113 6.38 -11.78 -5.29
N ILE A 114 6.03 -11.50 -6.55
CA ILE A 114 5.44 -10.22 -6.96
C ILE A 114 3.92 -10.34 -6.85
N LEU A 115 3.27 -9.33 -6.27
CA LEU A 115 1.83 -9.27 -6.12
C LEU A 115 1.31 -7.86 -6.47
N GLY A 116 0.01 -7.73 -6.75
CA GLY A 116 -0.59 -6.45 -7.13
C GLY A 116 -0.92 -6.34 -8.62
N GLU A 117 -0.64 -5.20 -9.23
CA GLU A 117 -0.97 -4.91 -10.62
C GLU A 117 0.03 -5.54 -11.60
N CYS A 118 0.01 -6.87 -11.67
CA CYS A 118 0.96 -7.67 -12.44
C CYS A 118 0.62 -7.83 -13.93
N LYS A 119 -0.42 -7.18 -14.48
CA LYS A 119 -0.90 -7.41 -15.86
C LYS A 119 0.19 -7.31 -16.93
N ARG A 120 1.13 -6.37 -16.80
CA ARG A 120 2.26 -6.21 -17.72
C ARG A 120 3.31 -7.29 -17.50
N LEU A 121 3.54 -7.70 -16.24
CA LEU A 121 4.51 -8.73 -15.87
C LEU A 121 4.04 -10.13 -16.26
N GLU A 122 2.74 -10.40 -16.30
CA GLU A 122 2.17 -11.67 -16.79
C GLU A 122 2.52 -11.99 -18.25
N LYS A 123 2.89 -10.98 -19.02
CA LYS A 123 3.30 -11.10 -20.44
C LYS A 123 4.80 -11.11 -20.64
N THR A 124 5.57 -11.11 -19.55
CA THR A 124 7.03 -11.04 -19.56
C THR A 124 7.57 -12.38 -19.10
N GLU A 125 8.67 -12.83 -19.70
CA GLU A 125 9.44 -13.94 -19.16
C GLU A 125 10.03 -13.52 -17.82
N LEU A 126 9.74 -14.30 -16.78
CA LEU A 126 10.19 -14.03 -15.42
C LEU A 126 11.44 -14.86 -15.13
N PRO A 127 12.40 -14.33 -14.36
CA PRO A 127 13.49 -15.14 -13.82
C PRO A 127 12.98 -16.31 -12.97
N ASP A 128 13.68 -17.44 -12.95
CA ASP A 128 13.30 -18.65 -12.23
C ASP A 128 13.07 -18.46 -10.72
N TRP A 129 13.72 -17.46 -10.14
CA TRP A 129 13.59 -17.09 -8.73
C TRP A 129 12.44 -16.11 -8.45
N VAL A 130 11.66 -15.70 -9.48
CA VAL A 130 10.51 -14.81 -9.35
C VAL A 130 9.23 -15.54 -9.69
N SER A 131 8.22 -15.41 -8.87
CA SER A 131 6.87 -15.87 -9.14
C SER A 131 5.83 -14.77 -8.95
N LEU A 132 4.68 -14.91 -9.60
CA LEU A 132 3.55 -14.02 -9.38
C LEU A 132 2.57 -14.66 -8.39
N ALA A 133 2.12 -13.89 -7.42
CA ALA A 133 1.09 -14.34 -6.49
C ALA A 133 -0.20 -14.76 -7.24
N PRO A 134 -0.98 -15.70 -6.70
CA PRO A 134 -2.33 -15.98 -7.18
C PRO A 134 -3.19 -14.72 -7.21
N LYS A 135 -4.03 -14.56 -8.24
CA LYS A 135 -4.86 -13.34 -8.43
C LYS A 135 -5.69 -12.96 -7.18
N ALA A 136 -6.16 -13.96 -6.45
CA ALA A 136 -6.94 -13.76 -5.22
C ALA A 136 -6.16 -13.08 -4.07
N LEU A 137 -4.83 -13.07 -4.11
CA LEU A 137 -3.96 -12.50 -3.08
C LEU A 137 -3.31 -11.17 -3.49
N ARG A 138 -3.58 -10.67 -4.70
CA ARG A 138 -2.90 -9.50 -5.26
C ARG A 138 -3.48 -8.16 -4.85
N MET A 139 -4.70 -8.14 -4.32
CA MET A 139 -5.35 -6.89 -3.92
C MET A 139 -5.25 -6.66 -2.41
N PRO A 140 -5.14 -5.41 -1.95
CA PRO A 140 -5.19 -5.13 -0.53
C PRO A 140 -6.55 -5.57 0.02
N ARG A 141 -6.55 -6.20 1.18
CA ARG A 141 -7.77 -6.66 1.87
C ARG A 141 -8.03 -5.77 3.07
N ALA A 142 -9.29 -5.42 3.30
CA ALA A 142 -9.67 -4.65 4.48
C ALA A 142 -9.25 -5.32 5.80
N SER A 143 -9.29 -6.67 5.85
CA SER A 143 -8.78 -7.42 7.01
C SER A 143 -7.28 -7.21 7.24
N SER A 144 -6.46 -7.20 6.17
CA SER A 144 -5.02 -6.96 6.29
C SER A 144 -4.72 -5.52 6.73
N VAL A 145 -5.49 -4.56 6.24
CA VAL A 145 -5.42 -3.16 6.71
C VAL A 145 -5.79 -3.06 8.19
N GLY A 146 -6.85 -3.77 8.63
CA GLY A 146 -7.29 -3.78 10.02
C GLY A 146 -6.26 -4.40 10.97
N PHE A 147 -5.71 -5.56 10.64
CA PHE A 147 -4.69 -6.22 11.47
C PHE A 147 -3.39 -5.41 11.54
N LEU A 148 -2.93 -4.83 10.43
CA LEU A 148 -1.76 -3.95 10.45
C LEU A 148 -2.01 -2.70 11.29
N ALA A 149 -3.20 -2.11 11.20
CA ALA A 149 -3.55 -0.97 12.03
C ALA A 149 -3.57 -1.33 13.52
N GLU A 150 -4.05 -2.53 13.90
CA GLU A 150 -4.03 -3.02 15.27
C GLU A 150 -2.58 -3.19 15.78
N ASP A 151 -1.69 -3.72 14.94
CA ASP A 151 -0.27 -3.92 15.29
C ASP A 151 0.52 -2.59 15.37
N GLU A 152 0.15 -1.59 14.57
CA GLU A 152 0.88 -0.32 14.44
C GLU A 152 0.28 0.81 15.29
N PHE A 153 -0.96 0.64 15.78
CA PHE A 153 -1.68 1.67 16.50
C PHE A 153 -1.01 2.02 17.83
N ASP A 154 -0.81 3.31 18.05
CA ASP A 154 -0.35 3.88 19.30
C ASP A 154 -1.31 4.98 19.77
N ALA A 155 -2.05 4.69 20.83
CA ALA A 155 -3.05 5.59 21.38
C ALA A 155 -2.50 6.96 21.81
N ASP A 156 -1.21 7.09 22.06
CA ASP A 156 -0.56 8.36 22.41
C ASP A 156 -0.19 9.18 21.19
N CYS A 157 0.08 8.52 20.04
CA CYS A 157 0.45 9.15 18.77
C CYS A 157 -0.76 9.44 17.89
N ASP A 158 -1.76 8.53 17.85
CA ASP A 158 -2.86 8.53 16.87
C ASP A 158 -4.10 9.36 17.29
N LYS A 159 -3.97 10.30 18.22
CA LYS A 159 -5.08 11.15 18.71
C LYS A 159 -5.68 12.12 17.68
N LYS A 160 -5.11 12.25 16.49
CA LYS A 160 -5.56 13.20 15.47
C LYS A 160 -6.45 12.52 14.45
N ILE A 161 -7.77 12.68 14.57
CA ILE A 161 -8.72 12.25 13.52
C ILE A 161 -8.47 13.01 12.21
N PHE A 162 -8.09 14.29 12.29
CA PHE A 162 -7.77 15.13 11.13
C PHE A 162 -6.27 15.37 11.03
N GLY A 163 -5.75 15.28 9.81
CA GLY A 163 -4.34 15.56 9.50
C GLY A 163 -3.58 14.35 8.97
N LEU A 164 -4.26 13.23 8.69
CA LEU A 164 -3.68 12.18 7.86
C LEU A 164 -3.63 12.66 6.41
N GLU A 165 -2.47 12.55 5.78
CA GLU A 165 -2.27 12.87 4.37
C GLU A 165 -1.97 11.61 3.57
N PRO A 166 -2.64 11.39 2.43
CA PRO A 166 -2.31 10.24 1.58
C PRO A 166 -0.85 10.27 1.13
N TYR A 167 -0.24 9.11 1.01
CA TYR A 167 1.14 8.98 0.50
C TYR A 167 1.18 9.30 -1.00
N TYR A 168 1.43 10.56 -1.32
CA TYR A 168 1.66 11.02 -2.69
C TYR A 168 3.12 10.83 -3.07
N ILE A 169 3.51 9.61 -3.43
CA ILE A 169 4.87 9.29 -3.88
C ILE A 169 5.17 9.99 -5.20
N ARG A 170 4.14 10.16 -6.03
CA ARG A 170 4.21 10.92 -7.27
C ARG A 170 3.26 12.11 -7.21
N ARG A 171 3.70 13.25 -7.72
CA ARG A 171 2.86 14.44 -7.89
C ARG A 171 1.70 14.14 -8.84
N SER A 172 0.62 14.86 -8.70
CA SER A 172 -0.52 14.75 -9.62
C SER A 172 -0.11 15.17 -11.04
N GLU A 173 -0.75 14.60 -12.07
CA GLU A 173 -0.51 15.02 -13.47
C GLU A 173 -0.71 16.53 -13.67
N ALA A 174 -1.63 17.14 -12.92
CA ALA A 174 -1.89 18.58 -12.96
C ALA A 174 -0.69 19.39 -12.47
N GLU A 175 -0.04 18.94 -11.39
CA GLU A 175 1.18 19.57 -10.86
C GLU A 175 2.37 19.40 -11.81
N GLU A 176 2.56 18.19 -12.38
CA GLU A 176 3.60 17.93 -13.39
C GLU A 176 3.41 18.81 -14.64
N LEU A 177 2.17 18.98 -15.10
CA LEU A 177 1.85 19.82 -16.27
C LEU A 177 2.04 21.32 -15.96
N TRP A 178 1.71 21.73 -14.76
CA TRP A 178 1.88 23.13 -14.33
C TRP A 178 3.38 23.49 -14.24
N GLU A 179 4.21 22.65 -13.65
CA GLU A 179 5.66 22.84 -13.58
C GLU A 179 6.30 22.91 -14.98
N LYS A 180 5.90 22.00 -15.89
CA LYS A 180 6.38 22.04 -17.29
C LYS A 180 6.02 23.34 -18.00
N LYS A 181 4.81 23.89 -17.75
CA LYS A 181 4.41 25.16 -18.32
C LYS A 181 5.22 26.33 -17.75
N GLN A 182 5.57 26.30 -16.47
CA GLN A 182 6.41 27.34 -15.87
C GLN A 182 7.86 27.30 -16.39
N GLN A 183 8.42 26.11 -16.59
CA GLN A 183 9.78 25.93 -17.16
C GLN A 183 9.87 26.36 -18.62
N GLN A 184 8.77 26.34 -19.39
CA GLN A 184 8.72 26.81 -20.78
C GLN A 184 8.52 28.33 -20.93
N GLN A 185 8.23 29.03 -19.82
CA GLN A 185 8.03 30.49 -19.80
C GLN A 185 9.24 31.28 -19.23
N GLN A 186 10.29 30.55 -18.84
CA GLN A 186 11.61 31.08 -18.48
C GLN A 186 12.60 30.89 -19.62
#